data_4b6128b7b39734ff0828e999e531579f
#
_entry.id   4b6128b7b39734ff0828e999e531579f
#
_cell.length_a   1.000
_cell.length_b   1.000
_cell.length_c   1.000
_cell.angle_alpha   90.00
_cell.angle_beta   90.00
_cell.angle_gamma   90.00
#
_symmetry.space_group_name_H-M   'P 1'
#
loop_
_entity.id
_entity.type
_entity.pdbx_description
1 polymer ?
#
loop_
_entity_poly.entity_id
_entity_poly.type
_entity_poly.pdbx_seq_one_letter_code
_entity_poly.pdbx_strand_id
1 'polypeptide(L)' 'MGELRLSRLPDRMPVKLTINVMPGLHAALTAYAALYAETYGVEEPLSELVPAMLASFLESDRAFARARRGGPS' A
#
# COMPACT_ATOMS: atom_id res chain seq x y z
N MET A 1 -4.56 33.70 -16.82
CA MET A 1 -4.65 33.12 -15.62
C MET A 1 -3.50 32.22 -15.29
N GLY A 2 -2.83 32.52 -14.37
CA GLY A 2 -1.65 31.77 -14.05
C GLY A 2 -1.97 30.46 -13.42
N GLU A 3 -0.96 29.66 -13.31
CA GLU A 3 -1.08 28.40 -12.63
C GLU A 3 -0.65 28.58 -11.20
N LEU A 4 -1.26 27.79 -10.35
CA LEU A 4 -0.86 27.80 -8.97
C LEU A 4 0.42 27.01 -8.80
N ARG A 5 1.20 27.39 -7.82
CA ARG A 5 2.43 26.66 -7.56
C ARG A 5 2.16 25.25 -7.12
N LEU A 6 1.10 25.08 -6.34
CA LEU A 6 0.76 23.76 -5.83
C LEU A 6 0.00 23.02 -6.90
N SER A 7 0.48 21.86 -7.24
CA SER A 7 -0.25 21.06 -8.22
C SER A 7 -1.49 20.50 -7.58
N ARG A 8 -2.34 20.01 -8.44
CA ARG A 8 -3.61 19.45 -7.98
C ARG A 8 -3.34 18.27 -7.05
N LEU A 9 -4.01 18.29 -5.93
CA LEU A 9 -3.82 17.23 -4.96
C LEU A 9 -4.48 15.94 -5.46
N PRO A 10 -3.88 14.80 -5.14
CA PRO A 10 -4.47 13.54 -5.55
C PRO A 10 -5.77 13.28 -4.80
N ASP A 11 -6.59 12.47 -5.40
CA ASP A 11 -7.83 12.06 -4.78
C ASP A 11 -7.50 11.23 -3.55
N ARG A 12 -8.01 11.65 -2.42
CA ARG A 12 -7.72 10.98 -1.16
C ARG A 12 -8.83 10.09 -0.69
N MET A 13 -9.89 9.98 -1.44
CA MET A 13 -10.99 9.13 -1.04
C MET A 13 -10.60 7.68 -1.27
N PRO A 14 -10.67 6.87 -0.23
CA PRO A 14 -10.29 5.46 -0.39
C PRO A 14 -11.22 4.74 -1.34
N VAL A 15 -10.65 3.83 -2.09
CA VAL A 15 -11.42 2.94 -2.94
C VAL A 15 -11.45 1.59 -2.24
N LYS A 16 -12.65 1.07 -2.04
CA LYS A 16 -12.79 -0.19 -1.35
C LYS A 16 -12.31 -1.34 -2.23
N LEU A 17 -11.46 -2.17 -1.67
CA LEU A 17 -10.94 -3.33 -2.37
C LEU A 17 -11.17 -4.55 -1.50
N THR A 18 -11.89 -5.52 -2.02
CA THR A 18 -12.16 -6.75 -1.29
C THR A 18 -11.43 -7.89 -1.99
N ILE A 19 -10.64 -8.63 -1.21
CA ILE A 19 -9.90 -9.74 -1.78
C ILE A 19 -10.04 -10.95 -0.89
N ASN A 20 -9.84 -12.12 -1.48
CA ASN A 20 -9.78 -13.36 -0.76
C ASN A 20 -8.34 -13.83 -0.72
N VAL A 21 -7.89 -14.30 0.43
CA VAL A 21 -6.53 -14.80 0.56
C VAL A 21 -6.58 -16.24 1.02
N MET A 22 -5.57 -17.00 0.63
CA MET A 22 -5.48 -18.37 1.07
C MET A 22 -5.17 -18.43 2.55
N PRO A 23 -5.59 -19.52 3.23
CA PRO A 23 -5.37 -19.62 4.68
C PRO A 23 -3.93 -19.45 5.11
N GLY A 24 -2.99 -19.96 4.32
CA GLY A 24 -1.58 -19.82 4.65
C GLY A 24 -1.14 -18.36 4.64
N LEU A 25 -1.60 -17.61 3.64
CA LEU A 25 -1.26 -16.20 3.57
C LEU A 25 -1.92 -15.44 4.70
N HIS A 26 -3.16 -15.78 5.02
CA HIS A 26 -3.84 -15.13 6.14
C HIS A 26 -3.09 -15.35 7.44
N ALA A 27 -2.61 -16.58 7.66
CA ALA A 27 -1.83 -16.86 8.86
C ALA A 27 -0.55 -16.05 8.90
N ALA A 28 0.12 -15.92 7.75
CA ALA A 28 1.35 -15.16 7.68
C ALA A 28 1.09 -13.68 7.95
N LEU A 29 -0.01 -13.15 7.42
CA LEU A 29 -0.35 -11.76 7.66
C LEU A 29 -0.64 -11.52 9.14
N THR A 30 -1.33 -12.45 9.77
CA THR A 30 -1.62 -12.34 11.19
C THR A 30 -0.34 -12.37 12.01
N ALA A 31 0.59 -13.24 11.63
CA ALA A 31 1.87 -13.31 12.33
C ALA A 31 2.67 -12.04 12.15
N TYR A 32 2.61 -11.46 10.95
CA TYR A 32 3.31 -10.22 10.69
C TYR A 32 2.73 -9.09 11.54
N ALA A 33 1.42 -9.05 11.68
CA ALA A 33 0.78 -8.02 12.49
C ALA A 33 1.22 -8.13 13.95
N ALA A 34 1.36 -9.35 14.45
CA ALA A 34 1.81 -9.54 15.81
C ALA A 34 3.26 -9.07 15.99
N LEU A 35 4.11 -9.37 15.01
CA LEU A 35 5.49 -8.94 15.05
C LEU A 35 5.60 -7.41 14.97
N TYR A 36 4.75 -6.81 14.14
CA TYR A 36 4.72 -5.36 14.03
C TYR A 36 4.37 -4.72 15.36
N ALA A 37 3.36 -5.29 16.05
CA ALA A 37 2.96 -4.75 17.34
C ALA A 37 4.10 -4.86 18.36
N GLU A 38 4.84 -5.97 18.33
CA GLU A 38 5.97 -6.12 19.23
C GLU A 38 7.08 -5.13 18.91
N THR A 39 7.32 -4.92 17.63
CA THR A 39 8.44 -4.10 17.21
C THR A 39 8.19 -2.63 17.51
N TYR A 40 6.99 -2.17 17.24
CA TYR A 40 6.69 -0.74 17.33
C TYR A 40 5.80 -0.37 18.50
N GLY A 41 5.29 -1.37 19.24
CA GLY A 41 4.46 -1.08 20.40
C GLY A 41 3.07 -0.58 20.04
N VAL A 42 2.64 -0.75 18.80
CA VAL A 42 1.34 -0.28 18.34
C VAL A 42 0.68 -1.41 17.59
N GLU A 43 -0.56 -1.73 17.96
CA GLU A 43 -1.32 -2.74 17.24
C GLU A 43 -2.04 -2.09 16.08
N GLU A 44 -1.82 -2.62 14.89
CA GLU A 44 -2.51 -2.15 13.70
C GLU A 44 -3.30 -3.30 13.12
N PRO A 45 -4.53 -3.05 12.69
CA PRO A 45 -5.32 -4.10 12.06
C PRO A 45 -4.80 -4.41 10.67
N LEU A 46 -5.14 -5.59 10.19
CA LEU A 46 -4.71 -5.97 8.85
C LEU A 46 -5.23 -5.01 7.79
N SER A 47 -6.40 -4.42 8.03
CA SER A 47 -6.95 -3.48 7.08
C SER A 47 -6.06 -2.24 6.90
N GLU A 48 -5.19 -1.97 7.86
CA GLU A 48 -4.23 -0.88 7.74
C GLU A 48 -2.88 -1.35 7.26
N LEU A 49 -2.48 -2.55 7.67
CA LEU A 49 -1.17 -3.07 7.31
C LEU A 49 -1.11 -3.54 5.87
N VAL A 50 -2.15 -4.21 5.39
CA VAL A 50 -2.12 -4.77 4.05
C VAL A 50 -1.99 -3.69 2.98
N PRO A 51 -2.75 -2.60 3.04
CA PRO A 51 -2.52 -1.54 2.05
C PRO A 51 -1.10 -1.02 2.05
N ALA A 52 -0.51 -0.89 3.22
CA ALA A 52 0.88 -0.42 3.30
C ALA A 52 1.84 -1.42 2.71
N MET A 53 1.59 -2.72 2.93
CA MET A 53 2.41 -3.76 2.32
C MET A 53 2.33 -3.72 0.82
N LEU A 54 1.12 -3.54 0.28
CA LEU A 54 0.94 -3.47 -1.16
C LEU A 54 1.66 -2.26 -1.74
N ALA A 55 1.54 -1.13 -1.08
CA ALA A 55 2.22 0.07 -1.54
C ALA A 55 3.73 -0.14 -1.55
N SER A 56 4.24 -0.76 -0.50
CA SER A 56 5.67 -1.01 -0.40
C SER A 56 6.14 -1.96 -1.49
N PHE A 57 5.35 -2.99 -1.77
CA PHE A 57 5.68 -3.92 -2.84
C PHE A 57 5.78 -3.20 -4.18
N LEU A 58 4.78 -2.37 -4.48
CA LEU A 58 4.75 -1.69 -5.76
C LEU A 58 5.91 -0.70 -5.89
N GLU A 59 6.27 -0.05 -4.79
CA GLU A 59 7.38 0.88 -4.83
C GLU A 59 8.70 0.18 -5.07
N SER A 60 8.83 -1.05 -4.60
CA SER A 60 10.08 -1.77 -4.73
C SER A 60 10.17 -2.56 -6.02
N ASP A 61 9.09 -2.65 -6.77
CA ASP A 61 9.09 -3.43 -8.01
C ASP A 61 9.64 -2.57 -9.13
N ARG A 62 10.87 -2.87 -9.50
CA ARG A 62 11.56 -2.05 -10.48
C ARG A 62 10.94 -2.13 -11.86
N ALA A 63 10.48 -3.30 -12.23
CA ALA A 63 9.86 -3.46 -13.53
C ALA A 63 8.58 -2.64 -13.62
N PHE A 64 7.80 -2.66 -12.55
CA PHE A 64 6.57 -1.90 -12.53
C PHE A 64 6.86 -0.40 -12.54
N ALA A 65 7.84 0.03 -11.76
CA ALA A 65 8.19 1.44 -11.72
C ALA A 65 8.68 1.93 -13.07
N ARG A 66 9.44 1.08 -13.75
CA ARG A 66 9.95 1.42 -15.06
C ARG A 66 8.81 1.52 -16.08
N ALA A 67 7.88 0.59 -16.01
CA ALA A 67 6.75 0.61 -16.92
C ALA A 67 5.89 1.85 -16.72
N ARG A 68 5.67 2.22 -15.48
CA ARG A 68 4.87 3.42 -15.21
C ARG A 68 5.55 4.67 -15.68
N ARG A 69 6.87 4.73 -15.48
CA ARG A 69 7.62 5.92 -15.83
C ARG A 69 7.69 6.10 -17.33
N GLY A 70 7.92 5.00 -18.03
CA GLY A 70 7.97 5.06 -19.47
C GLY A 70 6.63 4.92 -20.11
N GLY A 71 5.57 4.90 -19.32
CA GLY A 71 4.27 4.57 -19.79
C GLY A 71 3.76 5.51 -20.84
N PRO A 72 2.65 5.19 -21.35
CA PRO A 72 2.07 5.92 -22.44
C PRO A 72 1.82 7.29 -21.99
N SER A 73 1.91 7.48 -20.97
CA SER A 73 1.79 8.82 -20.53
C SER A 73 0.94 9.55 -21.48
#